data_2aa261c68adcd292b26beb7acf895139
#
_entry.id   2aa261c68adcd292b26beb7acf895139
#
_cell.length_a   1.000
_cell.length_b   1.000
_cell.length_c   1.000
_cell.angle_alpha   90.00
_cell.angle_beta   90.00
_cell.angle_gamma   90.00
#
_symmetry.space_group_name_H-M   'P 1'
#
loop_
_entity.id
_entity.type
_entity.pdbx_description
1 polymer ?
#
loop_
_entity_poly.entity_id
_entity_poly.type
_entity_poly.pdbx_seq_one_letter_code
_entity_poly.pdbx_strand_id
1 'polypeptide(L)'
;MKQILCYGDSNTWGYDGESRERLPWGVRWTSLLQEKLNKEEYRVIEEGLCGRTTVFEDPLRDGRKGTALFPTLLETHAQVDVI
;
A
#
# COMPACT_ATOMS: atom_id res chain seq x y z
N MET A 1 5.48 -16.84 -9.24
CA MET A 1 4.52 -15.78 -8.92
C MET A 1 5.22 -14.45 -8.81
N LYS A 2 4.73 -13.45 -9.52
CA LYS A 2 5.27 -12.08 -9.44
C LYS A 2 4.56 -11.30 -8.36
N GLN A 3 5.28 -10.50 -7.62
CA GLN A 3 4.73 -9.68 -6.54
C GLN A 3 4.76 -8.20 -6.92
N ILE A 4 3.62 -7.54 -6.72
CA ILE A 4 3.41 -6.12 -7.00
C ILE A 4 3.19 -5.42 -5.66
N LEU A 5 4.10 -4.54 -5.29
CA LEU A 5 4.00 -3.78 -4.06
C LEU A 5 3.31 -2.45 -4.31
N CYS A 6 2.18 -2.23 -3.67
CA CYS A 6 1.43 -0.97 -3.72
C CYS A 6 1.74 -0.17 -2.47
N TYR A 7 2.72 0.71 -2.57
CA TYR A 7 3.21 1.51 -1.47
C TYR A 7 2.68 2.94 -1.58
N GLY A 8 1.86 3.37 -0.66
CA GLY A 8 1.22 4.66 -0.77
C GLY A 8 0.62 5.18 0.53
N ASP A 9 -0.22 6.19 0.38
CA ASP A 9 -0.87 6.91 1.47
C ASP A 9 -2.31 6.41 1.72
N SER A 10 -3.18 7.31 2.15
CA SER A 10 -4.59 7.01 2.44
C SER A 10 -5.35 6.46 1.23
N ASN A 11 -5.01 6.88 0.02
CA ASN A 11 -5.67 6.37 -1.19
C ASN A 11 -5.35 4.88 -1.40
N THR A 12 -4.14 4.48 -1.11
CA THR A 12 -3.73 3.07 -1.20
C THR A 12 -4.27 2.26 -0.02
N TRP A 13 -4.28 2.85 1.17
CA TRP A 13 -4.90 2.22 2.34
C TRP A 13 -6.39 1.99 2.14
N GLY A 14 -7.07 2.90 1.42
CA GLY A 14 -8.48 2.82 1.13
C GLY A 14 -9.35 3.66 2.06
N TYR A 15 -8.88 4.84 2.45
CA TYR A 15 -9.66 5.73 3.31
C TYR A 15 -10.91 6.24 2.58
N ASP A 16 -12.08 6.08 3.22
CA ASP A 16 -13.34 6.60 2.73
C ASP A 16 -13.67 7.89 3.50
N GLY A 17 -13.68 9.02 2.78
CA GLY A 17 -13.94 10.33 3.37
C GLY A 17 -15.35 10.51 3.93
N GLU A 18 -16.31 9.72 3.46
CA GLU A 18 -17.70 9.79 3.93
C GLU A 18 -17.88 9.03 5.23
N SER A 19 -17.46 7.77 5.28
CA SER A 19 -17.60 6.92 6.46
C SER A 19 -16.48 7.11 7.49
N ARG A 20 -15.35 7.66 7.07
CA ARG A 20 -14.11 7.78 7.86
C ARG A 20 -13.53 6.44 8.25
N GLU A 21 -13.89 5.42 7.53
CA GLU A 21 -13.41 4.06 7.72
C GLU A 21 -12.62 3.60 6.49
N ARG A 22 -12.08 2.42 6.58
CA ARG A 22 -11.38 1.82 5.44
C ARG A 22 -12.38 1.18 4.49
N LEU A 23 -12.24 1.44 3.19
CA LEU A 23 -12.99 0.72 2.18
C LEU A 23 -12.70 -0.78 2.31
N PRO A 24 -13.72 -1.65 2.22
CA PRO A 24 -13.52 -3.08 2.35
C PRO A 24 -12.73 -3.66 1.16
N TRP A 25 -12.18 -4.85 1.38
CA TRP A 25 -11.62 -5.61 0.27
C TRP A 25 -12.70 -5.83 -0.79
N GLY A 26 -12.32 -5.67 -2.05
CA GLY A 26 -13.25 -5.72 -3.17
C GLY A 26 -13.66 -4.33 -3.69
N VAL A 27 -13.41 -3.29 -2.91
CA VAL A 27 -13.72 -1.90 -3.26
C VAL A 27 -12.44 -1.07 -3.40
N ARG A 28 -11.43 -1.33 -2.58
CA ARG A 28 -10.13 -0.64 -2.68
C ARG A 28 -9.49 -0.89 -4.04
N TRP A 29 -8.80 0.12 -4.60
CA TRP A 29 -8.19 -0.03 -5.93
C TRP A 29 -7.18 -1.19 -5.99
N THR A 30 -6.48 -1.47 -4.92
CA THR A 30 -5.53 -2.58 -4.83
C THR A 30 -6.21 -3.92 -4.97
N SER A 31 -7.38 -4.09 -4.36
CA SER A 31 -8.18 -5.31 -4.50
C SER A 31 -8.75 -5.45 -5.91
N LEU A 32 -9.17 -4.34 -6.51
CA LEU A 32 -9.67 -4.35 -7.90
C LEU A 32 -8.55 -4.73 -8.86
N LEU A 33 -7.32 -4.25 -8.61
CA LEU A 33 -6.16 -4.64 -9.39
C LEU A 33 -5.92 -6.16 -9.27
N GLN A 34 -5.97 -6.70 -8.06
CA GLN A 34 -5.79 -8.13 -7.83
C GLN A 34 -6.86 -8.96 -8.57
N GLU A 35 -8.10 -8.49 -8.61
CA GLU A 35 -9.17 -9.16 -9.32
C GLU A 35 -8.94 -9.21 -10.83
N LYS A 36 -8.29 -8.19 -11.38
CA LYS A 36 -8.01 -8.11 -12.81
C LYS A 36 -6.78 -8.90 -13.23
N LEU A 37 -5.94 -9.29 -12.28
CA LEU A 37 -4.74 -10.07 -12.53
C LEU A 37 -4.98 -11.54 -12.17
N ASN A 38 -4.32 -12.42 -12.89
CA ASN A 38 -4.36 -13.85 -12.56
C ASN A 38 -3.67 -14.08 -11.21
N LYS A 39 -4.45 -14.45 -10.20
CA LYS A 39 -3.97 -14.65 -8.83
C LYS A 39 -2.94 -15.77 -8.68
N GLU A 40 -2.86 -16.65 -9.66
CA GLU A 40 -1.84 -17.71 -9.68
C GLU A 40 -0.49 -17.22 -10.20
N GLU A 41 -0.48 -16.10 -10.93
CA GLU A 41 0.73 -15.51 -11.51
C GLU A 41 1.16 -14.22 -10.83
N TYR A 42 0.22 -13.48 -10.25
CA TYR A 42 0.47 -12.17 -9.65
C TYR A 42 -0.14 -12.04 -8.27
N ARG A 43 0.62 -11.48 -7.37
CA ARG A 43 0.16 -11.15 -6.04
C ARG A 43 0.31 -9.66 -5.78
N VAL A 44 -0.77 -8.99 -5.43
CA VAL A 44 -0.77 -7.59 -5.02
C VAL A 44 -0.55 -7.52 -3.51
N ILE A 45 0.44 -6.74 -3.09
CA ILE A 45 0.76 -6.51 -1.68
C ILE A 45 0.38 -5.09 -1.36
N GLU A 46 -0.50 -4.91 -0.38
CA GLU A 46 -0.95 -3.60 0.07
C GLU A 46 -0.07 -3.07 1.19
N GLU A 47 0.53 -1.92 1.00
CA GLU A 47 1.29 -1.20 2.01
C GLU A 47 0.91 0.28 1.99
N GLY A 48 -0.37 0.56 2.16
CA GLY A 48 -0.89 1.91 2.31
C GLY A 48 -0.94 2.33 3.77
N LEU A 49 -0.70 3.60 4.03
CA LEU A 49 -0.80 4.16 5.38
C LEU A 49 -1.32 5.59 5.30
N CYS A 50 -2.41 5.87 6.02
CA CYS A 50 -2.97 7.21 6.06
C CYS A 50 -1.94 8.22 6.56
N GLY A 51 -1.76 9.30 5.81
CA GLY A 51 -0.81 10.35 6.16
C GLY A 51 0.63 10.07 5.76
N ARG A 52 0.91 8.95 5.08
CA ARG A 52 2.27 8.71 4.59
C ARG A 52 2.66 9.78 3.58
N THR A 53 3.87 10.29 3.74
CA THR A 53 4.49 11.25 2.82
C THR A 53 5.59 10.56 2.01
N THR A 54 6.19 11.26 1.07
CA THR A 54 7.36 10.75 0.36
C THR A 54 8.62 10.89 1.24
N VAL A 55 8.98 12.11 1.62
CA VAL A 55 10.27 12.40 2.28
C VAL A 55 10.12 13.23 3.56
N PHE A 56 8.92 13.63 3.93
CA PHE A 56 8.69 14.49 5.08
C PHE A 56 8.28 13.74 6.32
N GLU A 57 8.75 14.18 7.48
CA GLU A 57 8.24 13.73 8.77
C GLU A 57 6.90 14.41 9.07
N ASP A 58 5.99 13.70 9.72
CA ASP A 58 4.76 14.28 10.24
C ASP A 58 5.00 14.62 11.72
N PRO A 59 4.88 15.88 12.11
CA PRO A 59 5.14 16.28 13.50
C PRO A 59 4.11 15.73 14.49
N LEU A 60 2.97 15.25 14.02
CA LEU A 60 1.89 14.74 14.86
C LEU A 60 1.82 13.21 14.89
N ARG A 61 2.43 12.53 13.93
CA ARG A 61 2.37 11.06 13.82
C ARG A 61 3.71 10.49 13.40
N ASP A 62 4.14 9.46 14.10
CA ASP A 62 5.37 8.77 13.77
C ASP A 62 5.23 7.85 12.55
N GLY A 63 6.34 7.59 11.88
CA GLY A 63 6.40 6.58 10.83
C GLY A 63 5.76 6.97 9.50
N ARG A 64 5.50 8.26 9.26
CA ARG A 64 4.84 8.73 8.03
C ARG A 64 5.80 9.06 6.89
N LYS A 65 7.10 9.15 7.16
CA LYS A 65 8.11 9.39 6.12
C LYS A 65 8.30 8.13 5.28
N GLY A 66 7.81 8.15 4.05
CA GLY A 66 7.80 6.96 3.18
C GLY A 66 9.18 6.38 2.91
N THR A 67 10.17 7.24 2.68
CA THR A 67 11.53 6.78 2.39
C THR A 67 12.21 6.10 3.58
N ALA A 68 11.75 6.35 4.80
CA ALA A 68 12.34 5.73 6.00
C ALA A 68 11.98 4.25 6.13
N LEU A 69 10.74 3.88 5.81
CA LEU A 69 10.26 2.51 5.97
C LEU A 69 10.46 1.66 4.71
N PHE A 70 10.58 2.27 3.56
CA PHE A 70 10.58 1.59 2.28
C PHE A 70 11.64 0.48 2.16
N PRO A 71 12.91 0.70 2.53
CA PRO A 71 13.92 -0.37 2.46
C PRO A 71 13.56 -1.59 3.29
N THR A 72 13.00 -1.38 4.48
CA THR A 72 12.57 -2.46 5.37
C THR A 72 11.44 -3.27 4.75
N LEU A 73 10.49 -2.61 4.10
CA LEU A 73 9.39 -3.30 3.43
C LEU A 73 9.86 -4.10 2.22
N LEU A 74 10.81 -3.59 1.45
CA LEU A 74 11.40 -4.32 0.34
C LEU A 74 12.08 -5.60 0.84
N GLU A 75 12.79 -5.51 1.96
CA GLU A 75 13.43 -6.66 2.57
C GLU A 75 12.40 -7.66 3.11
N THR A 76 11.37 -7.16 3.79
CA THR A 76 10.30 -7.98 4.37
C THR A 76 9.57 -8.80 3.33
N HIS A 77 9.24 -8.20 2.21
CA HIS A 77 8.44 -8.87 1.17
C HIS A 77 9.30 -9.70 0.20
N ALA A 78 10.59 -9.61 0.26
CA ALA A 78 11.55 -10.31 -0.62
C ALA A 78 11.05 -10.47 -2.07
N GLN A 79 11.76 -10.31 -3.07
CA GLN A 79 11.34 -10.51 -4.47
C GLN A 79 10.09 -9.68 -4.88
N VAL A 80 10.13 -8.37 -4.65
CA VAL A 80 9.15 -7.46 -5.24
C VAL A 80 9.55 -7.27 -6.71
N ASP A 81 8.63 -7.57 -7.62
CA ASP A 81 8.87 -7.44 -9.06
C ASP A 81 8.45 -6.08 -9.61
N VAL A 82 7.39 -5.50 -9.05
CA VAL A 82 6.84 -4.21 -9.47
C VAL A 82 6.45 -3.38 -8.24
N ILE A 83 6.69 -2.09 -8.32
CA ILE A 83 6.28 -1.11 -7.32
C ILE A 83 5.39 -0.06 -7.98
#